data_379d4445eb65d68052698a5b777b027a
#
_entry.id   379d4445eb65d68052698a5b777b027a
#
_cell.length_a   1.000
_cell.length_b   1.000
_cell.length_c   1.000
_cell.angle_alpha   90.00
_cell.angle_beta   90.00
_cell.angle_gamma   90.00
#
_symmetry.space_group_name_H-M   'P 1'
#
loop_
_entity.id
_entity.type
_entity.pdbx_description
1 polymer ?
#
loop_
_entity_poly.entity_id
_entity_poly.type
_entity_poly.pdbx_seq_one_letter_code
_entity_poly.pdbx_strand_id
1 'polypeptide(L)'
;MTVVELNATAERREIVTNFQMLRDKISESGMTMVAISQKTGILRETLYNRLNGKGEFNASEMVALSRVLNLSNSERDAIFFACEVE
;
A
#
# COMPACT_ATOMS: atom_id res chain seq x y z
N MET A 1 10.92 29.92 -11.96
CA MET A 1 10.57 29.64 -11.50
C MET A 1 10.39 28.82 -11.32
N THR A 2 10.43 28.65 -10.74
CA THR A 2 10.32 27.80 -10.43
C THR A 2 9.18 27.13 -10.70
N VAL A 3 9.06 26.64 -11.66
CA VAL A 3 7.97 25.90 -12.02
C VAL A 3 7.76 24.71 -11.16
N VAL A 4 8.84 24.13 -10.79
CA VAL A 4 8.77 22.97 -9.94
C VAL A 4 8.09 23.27 -8.63
N GLU A 5 8.44 24.36 -8.07
CA GLU A 5 7.84 24.71 -6.85
C GLU A 5 6.40 25.02 -6.99
N LEU A 6 6.06 25.65 -8.07
CA LEU A 6 4.70 25.95 -8.31
C LEU A 6 3.88 24.70 -8.45
N ASN A 7 4.41 23.73 -9.16
CA ASN A 7 3.70 22.49 -9.33
C ASN A 7 3.53 21.76 -8.03
N ALA A 8 4.57 21.70 -7.27
CA ALA A 8 4.49 21.02 -6.00
C ALA A 8 3.44 21.65 -5.11
N THR A 9 3.36 22.95 -5.16
CA THR A 9 2.42 23.65 -4.33
C THR A 9 1.02 23.56 -4.88
N ALA A 10 0.89 23.78 -6.16
CA ALA A 10 -0.42 23.87 -6.75
C ALA A 10 -1.11 22.52 -6.80
N GLU A 11 -0.36 21.48 -7.03
CA GLU A 11 -0.98 20.20 -7.23
C GLU A 11 -1.15 19.41 -5.97
N ARG A 12 -0.28 19.59 -5.03
CA ARG A 12 -0.46 18.98 -3.74
C ARG A 12 -0.90 17.57 -3.79
N ARG A 13 -0.13 16.72 -4.39
CA ARG A 13 -0.46 15.33 -4.47
C ARG A 13 0.22 14.59 -3.35
N GLU A 14 -0.56 13.79 -2.66
CA GLU A 14 -0.02 12.94 -1.63
C GLU A 14 -0.10 11.50 -2.09
N ILE A 15 0.96 10.75 -1.83
CA ILE A 15 0.97 9.33 -2.11
C ILE A 15 0.34 8.65 -0.91
N VAL A 16 -0.73 7.92 -1.16
CA VAL A 16 -1.48 7.25 -0.10
C VAL A 16 -1.68 5.79 -0.48
N THR A 17 -1.99 4.99 0.52
CA THR A 17 -2.33 3.59 0.28
C THR A 17 -3.83 3.48 0.06
N ASN A 18 -4.19 2.77 -0.98
CA ASN A 18 -5.60 2.46 -1.22
C ASN A 18 -5.95 1.22 -0.41
N PHE A 19 -6.39 1.46 0.83
CA PHE A 19 -6.63 0.37 1.76
C PHE A 19 -7.76 -0.54 1.31
N GLN A 20 -8.77 0.01 0.67
CA GLN A 20 -9.90 -0.80 0.23
C GLN A 20 -9.45 -1.80 -0.82
N MET A 21 -8.67 -1.35 -1.78
CA MET A 21 -8.18 -2.25 -2.80
C MET A 21 -7.27 -3.31 -2.23
N LEU A 22 -6.43 -2.93 -1.24
CA LEU A 22 -5.57 -3.90 -0.59
C LEU A 22 -6.39 -4.94 0.16
N ARG A 23 -7.43 -4.52 0.89
CA ARG A 23 -8.29 -5.45 1.59
C ARG A 23 -9.00 -6.37 0.63
N ASP A 24 -9.41 -5.85 -0.52
CA ASP A 24 -10.06 -6.66 -1.54
C ASP A 24 -9.13 -7.74 -2.05
N LYS A 25 -7.86 -7.38 -2.29
CA LYS A 25 -6.88 -8.35 -2.76
C LYS A 25 -6.60 -9.42 -1.71
N ILE A 26 -6.54 -9.02 -0.46
CA ILE A 26 -6.36 -9.98 0.63
C ILE A 26 -7.55 -10.94 0.66
N SER A 27 -8.75 -10.42 0.55
CA SER A 27 -9.96 -11.24 0.56
C SER A 27 -9.97 -12.20 -0.62
N GLU A 28 -9.63 -11.70 -1.81
CA GLU A 28 -9.62 -12.51 -3.02
C GLU A 28 -8.60 -13.62 -2.96
N SER A 29 -7.52 -13.41 -2.22
CA SER A 29 -6.45 -14.40 -2.12
C SER A 29 -6.89 -15.65 -1.38
N GLY A 30 -7.91 -15.54 -0.55
CA GLY A 30 -8.35 -16.67 0.27
C GLY A 30 -7.45 -16.97 1.44
N MET A 31 -6.37 -16.20 1.63
CA MET A 31 -5.45 -16.45 2.72
C MET A 31 -5.91 -15.75 3.99
N THR A 32 -5.61 -16.38 5.12
CA THR A 32 -5.86 -15.73 6.41
C THR A 32 -4.76 -14.74 6.70
N MET A 33 -5.02 -13.84 7.63
CA MET A 33 -4.00 -12.88 8.05
C MET A 33 -2.80 -13.59 8.66
N VAL A 34 -3.03 -14.71 9.33
CA VAL A 34 -1.93 -15.51 9.87
C VAL A 34 -1.04 -16.02 8.74
N ALA A 35 -1.65 -16.55 7.68
CA ALA A 35 -0.89 -17.05 6.55
C ALA A 35 -0.13 -15.93 5.86
N ILE A 36 -0.76 -14.78 5.68
CA ILE A 36 -0.09 -13.64 5.05
C ILE A 36 1.08 -13.18 5.91
N SER A 37 0.88 -13.11 7.22
CA SER A 37 1.95 -12.74 8.13
C SER A 37 3.13 -13.68 8.01
N GLN A 38 2.87 -14.98 7.97
CA GLN A 38 3.93 -15.97 7.88
C GLN A 38 4.67 -15.88 6.56
N LYS A 39 3.93 -15.67 5.48
CA LYS A 39 4.55 -15.64 4.15
C LYS A 39 5.30 -14.34 3.87
N THR A 40 4.84 -13.23 4.44
CA THR A 40 5.50 -11.94 4.23
C THR A 40 6.59 -11.66 5.23
N GLY A 41 6.52 -12.31 6.39
CA GLY A 41 7.43 -11.98 7.49
C GLY A 41 7.01 -10.75 8.26
N ILE A 42 5.85 -10.19 7.97
CA ILE A 42 5.33 -9.03 8.68
C ILE A 42 4.49 -9.53 9.83
N LEU A 43 4.73 -8.99 11.02
CA LEU A 43 3.95 -9.39 12.18
C LEU A 43 2.48 -9.08 11.95
N ARG A 44 1.64 -9.99 12.43
CA ARG A 44 0.20 -9.85 12.22
C ARG A 44 -0.32 -8.54 12.80
N GLU A 45 0.17 -8.17 13.96
CA GLU A 45 -0.22 -6.91 14.58
C GLU A 45 0.17 -5.72 13.71
N THR A 46 1.35 -5.78 13.14
CA THR A 46 1.81 -4.72 12.24
C THR A 46 0.92 -4.64 11.00
N LEU A 47 0.54 -5.79 10.45
CA LEU A 47 -0.36 -5.79 9.29
C LEU A 47 -1.68 -5.12 9.62
N TYR A 48 -2.28 -5.47 10.76
CA TYR A 48 -3.54 -4.86 11.15
C TYR A 48 -3.38 -3.36 11.36
N ASN A 49 -2.29 -2.95 11.99
CA ASN A 49 -2.06 -1.53 12.20
C ASN A 49 -1.94 -0.78 10.89
N ARG A 50 -1.16 -1.32 9.96
CA ARG A 50 -1.00 -0.68 8.65
C ARG A 50 -2.31 -0.60 7.90
N LEU A 51 -3.10 -1.67 7.93
CA LEU A 51 -4.38 -1.69 7.24
C LEU A 51 -5.37 -0.70 7.83
N ASN A 52 -5.19 -0.35 9.09
CA ASN A 52 -6.04 0.63 9.75
C ASN A 52 -5.46 2.03 9.69
N GLY A 53 -4.41 2.22 8.91
CA GLY A 53 -3.82 3.53 8.74
C GLY A 53 -2.85 3.95 9.83
N LYS A 54 -2.44 3.02 10.67
CA LYS A 54 -1.50 3.30 11.73
C LYS A 54 -0.11 2.92 11.27
N GLY A 55 0.69 3.93 10.97
CA GLY A 55 1.99 3.73 10.38
C GLY A 55 1.87 3.50 8.88
N GLU A 56 2.98 3.58 8.19
CA GLU A 56 2.98 3.45 6.74
C GLU A 56 3.71 2.19 6.34
N PHE A 57 3.25 1.58 5.26
CA PHE A 57 3.97 0.45 4.69
C PHE A 57 5.34 0.92 4.22
N ASN A 58 6.38 0.21 4.61
CA ASN A 58 7.70 0.49 4.06
C ASN A 58 7.91 -0.32 2.78
N ALA A 59 9.03 -0.05 2.12
CA ALA A 59 9.28 -0.66 0.81
C ALA A 59 9.35 -2.19 0.91
N SER A 60 9.99 -2.71 1.94
CA SER A 60 10.10 -4.15 2.11
C SER A 60 8.73 -4.79 2.29
N GLU A 61 7.87 -4.13 3.05
CA GLU A 61 6.52 -4.63 3.26
C GLU A 61 5.72 -4.63 1.98
N MET A 62 5.85 -3.56 1.19
CA MET A 62 5.15 -3.47 -0.09
C MET A 62 5.58 -4.59 -1.02
N VAL A 63 6.88 -4.84 -1.10
CA VAL A 63 7.39 -5.90 -1.97
C VAL A 63 6.88 -7.25 -1.50
N ALA A 64 6.94 -7.51 -0.20
CA ALA A 64 6.53 -8.80 0.32
C ALA A 64 5.04 -9.04 0.08
N LEU A 65 4.22 -8.04 0.34
CA LEU A 65 2.79 -8.16 0.10
C LEU A 65 2.48 -8.34 -1.37
N SER A 66 3.18 -7.61 -2.23
CA SER A 66 2.96 -7.72 -3.67
C SER A 66 3.25 -9.13 -4.16
N ARG A 67 4.29 -9.75 -3.64
CA ARG A 67 4.63 -11.12 -4.02
C ARG A 67 3.61 -12.11 -3.49
N VAL A 68 3.28 -12.00 -2.22
CA VAL A 68 2.40 -12.97 -1.58
C VAL A 68 1.00 -12.90 -2.15
N LEU A 69 0.52 -11.69 -2.46
CA LEU A 69 -0.79 -11.49 -3.04
C LEU A 69 -0.77 -11.58 -4.56
N ASN A 70 0.41 -11.79 -5.14
CA ASN A 70 0.57 -11.94 -6.59
C ASN A 70 0.02 -10.74 -7.35
N LEU A 71 0.39 -9.55 -6.90
CA LEU A 71 -0.08 -8.33 -7.53
C LEU A 71 0.72 -8.04 -8.79
N SER A 72 0.04 -7.58 -9.82
CA SER A 72 0.74 -7.05 -10.99
C SER A 72 1.37 -5.71 -10.62
N ASN A 73 2.28 -5.23 -11.45
CA ASN A 73 2.88 -3.92 -11.22
C ASN A 73 1.82 -2.83 -11.16
N SER A 74 0.83 -2.94 -12.02
CA SER A 74 -0.25 -1.99 -12.07
C SER A 74 -1.08 -2.02 -10.78
N GLU A 75 -1.37 -3.22 -10.29
CA GLU A 75 -2.12 -3.36 -9.04
C GLU A 75 -1.31 -2.86 -7.86
N ARG A 76 -0.03 -3.20 -7.82
CA ARG A 76 0.84 -2.72 -6.75
C ARG A 76 0.85 -1.20 -6.69
N ASP A 77 1.00 -0.57 -7.86
CA ASP A 77 1.06 0.89 -7.91
C ASP A 77 -0.29 1.50 -7.54
N ALA A 78 -1.38 0.89 -7.96
CA ALA A 78 -2.71 1.39 -7.63
C ALA A 78 -2.98 1.30 -6.13
N ILE A 79 -2.41 0.31 -5.47
CA ILE A 79 -2.62 0.12 -4.04
C ILE A 79 -1.70 1.02 -3.22
N PHE A 80 -0.40 0.94 -3.49
CA PHE A 80 0.58 1.57 -2.59
C PHE A 80 1.00 2.96 -3.02
N PHE A 81 0.73 3.33 -4.25
CA PHE A 81 1.14 4.62 -4.77
C PHE A 81 -0.04 5.38 -5.35
N ALA A 82 -1.20 5.21 -4.74
CA ALA A 82 -2.36 5.99 -5.13
C ALA A 82 -2.11 7.45 -4.79
N CYS A 83 -2.66 8.33 -5.61
CA CYS A 83 -2.45 9.75 -5.40
C CYS A 83 -3.77 10.43 -5.06
N GLU A 84 -3.72 11.25 -4.03
CA GLU A 84 -4.82 12.15 -3.73
C GLU A 84 -4.43 13.53 -4.15
N VAL A 85 -5.33 14.22 -4.83
CA VAL A 85 -5.09 15.59 -5.29
C VAL A 85 -6.00 16.50 -4.51
N GLU A 86 -5.42 17.50 -3.89
CA GLU A 86 -6.19 18.46 -3.12
C GLU A 86 -6.56 19.67 -3.93
#